data_010eae268db9a11c00db67b1feb58652
#
_entry.id   010eae268db9a11c00db67b1feb58652
#
_cell.length_a   1.000
_cell.length_b   1.000
_cell.length_c   1.000
_cell.angle_alpha   90.00
_cell.angle_beta   90.00
_cell.angle_gamma   90.00
#
_symmetry.space_group_name_H-M   'P 1'
#
loop_
_entity.id
_entity.type
_entity.pdbx_description
1 polymer ?
#
loop_
_entity_poly.entity_id
_entity_poly.type
_entity_poly.pdbx_seq_one_letter_code
_entity_poly.pdbx_strand_id
1 'polypeptide(L)'
;MVLFGGEQGEAIELTPGDIAVLPAGTGHKCLFASHDFSVVGAYPQGPKMQVTRPTPVNYRRALQTIPQVALPKTDPVYGADGPLRKLWLK
;
A
#
# COMPACT_ATOMS: atom_id res chain seq x y z
N MET A 1 14.14 -4.72 4.16
CA MET A 1 13.17 -5.76 3.71
C MET A 1 11.79 -5.47 4.27
N VAL A 2 10.80 -5.51 3.45
CA VAL A 2 9.42 -5.19 3.82
C VAL A 2 8.50 -6.36 3.50
N LEU A 3 7.63 -6.72 4.43
CA LEU A 3 6.59 -7.71 4.22
C LEU A 3 5.32 -7.00 3.75
N PHE A 4 4.82 -7.38 2.58
CA PHE A 4 3.57 -6.86 2.02
C PHE A 4 2.49 -7.93 2.03
N GLY A 5 1.27 -7.57 2.40
CA GLY A 5 0.13 -8.46 2.34
C GLY A 5 -0.12 -9.30 3.59
N GLY A 6 0.39 -8.88 4.75
CA GLY A 6 0.21 -9.58 6.02
C GLY A 6 1.17 -10.76 6.20
N GLU A 7 0.92 -11.61 7.19
CA GLU A 7 1.84 -12.69 7.54
C GLU A 7 2.03 -13.72 6.43
N GLN A 8 1.03 -13.90 5.58
CA GLN A 8 1.11 -14.80 4.43
C GLN A 8 1.48 -14.08 3.14
N GLY A 9 1.89 -12.83 3.24
CA GLY A 9 2.29 -12.03 2.12
C GLY A 9 3.71 -12.32 1.66
N GLU A 10 4.25 -11.41 0.89
CA GLU A 10 5.57 -11.54 0.27
C GLU A 10 6.56 -10.57 0.89
N ALA A 11 7.74 -11.06 1.26
CA ALA A 11 8.84 -10.24 1.73
C ALA A 11 9.68 -9.79 0.54
N ILE A 12 9.88 -8.48 0.41
CA ILE A 12 10.61 -7.88 -0.71
C ILE A 12 11.73 -7.01 -0.17
N GLU A 13 12.91 -7.16 -0.74
CA GLU A 13 14.04 -6.30 -0.46
C GLU A 13 13.91 -5.01 -1.26
N LEU A 14 13.91 -3.87 -0.56
CA LEU A 14 13.85 -2.55 -1.18
C LEU A 14 15.20 -1.86 -1.04
N THR A 15 15.64 -1.22 -2.12
CA THR A 15 16.88 -0.44 -2.16
C THR A 15 16.57 1.03 -2.47
N PRO A 16 17.51 1.95 -2.21
CA PRO A 16 17.27 3.36 -2.52
C PRO A 16 16.85 3.59 -3.96
N GLY A 17 15.82 4.39 -4.16
CA GLY A 17 15.22 4.64 -5.47
C GLY A 17 14.04 3.77 -5.81
N ASP A 18 13.78 2.70 -5.04
CA ASP A 18 12.61 1.86 -5.26
C ASP A 18 11.34 2.56 -4.80
N ILE A 19 10.27 2.34 -5.55
CA ILE A 19 8.93 2.86 -5.25
C ILE A 19 7.97 1.69 -5.20
N ALA A 20 7.20 1.60 -4.10
CA ALA A 20 6.12 0.64 -3.97
C ALA A 20 4.78 1.36 -3.96
N VAL A 21 3.86 0.95 -4.80
CA VAL A 21 2.49 1.48 -4.83
C VAL A 21 1.55 0.40 -4.35
N LEU A 22 0.81 0.69 -3.29
CA LEU A 22 -0.01 -0.29 -2.61
C LEU A 22 -1.49 0.07 -2.74
N PRO A 23 -2.35 -0.89 -3.13
CA PRO A 23 -3.79 -0.67 -3.09
C PRO A 23 -4.29 -0.58 -1.65
N ALA A 24 -5.45 0.03 -1.48
CA ALA A 24 -6.09 0.11 -0.17
C ALA A 24 -6.25 -1.27 0.44
N GLY A 25 -5.96 -1.39 1.72
CA GLY A 25 -6.07 -2.63 2.45
C GLY A 25 -4.84 -3.52 2.44
N THR A 26 -3.80 -3.18 1.69
CA THR A 26 -2.56 -3.94 1.68
C THR A 26 -1.77 -3.66 2.96
N GLY A 27 -1.55 -4.69 3.76
CA GLY A 27 -0.70 -4.59 4.96
C GLY A 27 0.77 -4.50 4.58
N HIS A 28 1.53 -3.77 5.38
CA HIS A 28 2.97 -3.70 5.20
C HIS A 28 3.68 -3.63 6.56
N LYS A 29 4.85 -4.25 6.62
CA LYS A 29 5.64 -4.34 7.85
C LYS A 29 7.12 -4.30 7.50
N CYS A 30 7.88 -3.45 8.20
CA CYS A 30 9.34 -3.44 8.09
C CYS A 30 9.91 -4.62 8.87
N LEU A 31 10.57 -5.54 8.16
CA LEU A 31 11.23 -6.71 8.76
C LEU A 31 12.68 -6.40 9.14
N PHE A 32 13.35 -5.59 8.33
CA PHE A 32 14.74 -5.20 8.55
C PHE A 32 14.98 -3.85 7.89
N ALA A 33 15.72 -2.98 8.55
CA ALA A 33 16.12 -1.69 8.02
C ALA A 33 17.57 -1.39 8.40
N SER A 34 18.32 -0.77 7.48
CA SER A 34 19.64 -0.26 7.78
C SER A 34 19.56 0.99 8.66
N HIS A 35 20.68 1.42 9.25
CA HIS A 35 20.72 2.59 10.12
C HIS A 35 20.23 3.88 9.46
N ASP A 36 20.52 4.04 8.17
CA ASP A 36 20.20 5.21 7.38
C ASP A 36 18.92 5.06 6.57
N PHE A 37 18.13 4.06 6.90
CA PHE A 37 16.86 3.80 6.21
C PHE A 37 15.88 4.95 6.43
N SER A 38 15.30 5.41 5.35
CA SER A 38 14.28 6.43 5.37
C SER A 38 13.29 6.16 4.24
N VAL A 39 12.02 6.46 4.49
CA VAL A 39 10.95 6.25 3.52
C VAL A 39 10.02 7.46 3.54
N VAL A 40 9.53 7.84 2.37
CA VAL A 40 8.55 8.90 2.22
C VAL A 40 7.22 8.27 1.80
N GLY A 41 6.17 8.50 2.57
CA GLY A 41 4.83 8.08 2.23
C GLY A 41 4.08 9.19 1.49
N ALA A 42 3.32 8.82 0.47
CA ALA A 42 2.48 9.74 -0.28
C ALA A 42 1.12 9.11 -0.53
N TYR A 43 0.08 9.92 -0.44
CA TYR A 43 -1.30 9.46 -0.55
C TYR A 43 -2.09 10.38 -1.48
N PRO A 44 -3.11 9.85 -2.19
CA PRO A 44 -3.99 10.70 -2.99
C PRO A 44 -4.69 11.75 -2.13
N GLN A 45 -5.09 12.85 -2.73
CA GLN A 45 -5.95 13.83 -2.08
C GLN A 45 -7.30 13.19 -1.77
N GLY A 46 -7.85 13.51 -0.61
CA GLY A 46 -9.13 12.98 -0.17
C GLY A 46 -9.19 12.79 1.34
N PRO A 47 -10.09 11.93 1.82
CA PRO A 47 -10.17 11.62 3.24
C PRO A 47 -8.84 11.08 3.76
N LYS A 48 -8.50 11.44 4.99
CA LYS A 48 -7.25 11.01 5.60
C LYS A 48 -7.19 9.49 5.73
N MET A 49 -6.13 8.89 5.20
CA MET A 49 -5.90 7.47 5.34
C MET A 49 -5.56 7.12 6.78
N GLN A 50 -6.15 6.03 7.27
CA GLN A 50 -5.84 5.51 8.60
C GLN A 50 -5.06 4.21 8.48
N VAL A 51 -3.96 4.13 9.22
CA VAL A 51 -3.20 2.88 9.36
C VAL A 51 -3.72 2.18 10.60
N THR A 52 -4.20 0.96 10.45
CA THR A 52 -4.80 0.18 11.52
C THR A 52 -3.99 -1.09 11.80
N ARG A 53 -4.04 -1.55 13.05
CA ARG A 53 -3.41 -2.80 13.43
C ARG A 53 -4.27 -4.00 12.99
N PRO A 54 -3.64 -5.18 12.75
CA PRO A 54 -4.37 -6.36 12.29
C PRO A 54 -5.12 -7.03 13.44
N THR A 55 -6.26 -6.49 13.82
CA THR A 55 -7.16 -7.09 14.82
C THR A 55 -8.39 -7.67 14.12
N PRO A 56 -9.09 -8.64 14.74
CA PRO A 56 -10.32 -9.18 14.14
C PRO A 56 -11.39 -8.11 13.89
N VAL A 57 -11.50 -7.11 14.76
CA VAL A 57 -12.47 -6.01 14.60
C VAL A 57 -12.06 -5.15 13.38
N ASN A 58 -10.79 -4.80 13.27
CA ASN A 58 -10.30 -4.00 12.16
C ASN A 58 -10.40 -4.76 10.84
N TYR A 59 -10.16 -6.06 10.84
CA TYR A 59 -10.34 -6.91 9.67
C TYR A 59 -11.78 -6.88 9.15
N ARG A 60 -12.76 -7.07 10.03
CA ARG A 60 -14.18 -7.02 9.66
C ARG A 60 -14.59 -5.65 9.14
N ARG A 61 -14.08 -4.58 9.75
CA ARG A 61 -14.33 -3.22 9.28
C ARG A 61 -13.72 -2.99 7.90
N ALA A 62 -12.50 -3.50 7.67
CA ALA A 62 -11.82 -3.38 6.39
C ALA A 62 -12.57 -4.08 5.26
N LEU A 63 -13.18 -5.24 5.51
CA LEU A 63 -13.99 -5.93 4.51
C LEU A 63 -15.14 -5.06 3.99
N GLN A 64 -15.64 -4.15 4.83
CA GLN A 64 -16.72 -3.23 4.46
C GLN A 64 -16.21 -1.95 3.80
N THR A 65 -15.05 -1.45 4.24
CA THR A 65 -14.54 -0.14 3.82
C THR A 65 -13.62 -0.19 2.60
N ILE A 66 -12.82 -1.22 2.44
CA ILE A 66 -11.88 -1.35 1.32
C ILE A 66 -12.59 -1.29 -0.04
N PRO A 67 -13.72 -2.02 -0.26
CA PRO A 67 -14.39 -1.95 -1.55
C PRO A 67 -14.95 -0.58 -1.91
N GLN A 68 -15.09 0.31 -0.93
CA GLN A 68 -15.60 1.67 -1.13
C GLN A 68 -14.51 2.67 -1.49
N VAL A 69 -13.24 2.26 -1.40
CA VAL A 69 -12.12 3.14 -1.77
C VAL A 69 -12.05 3.25 -3.29
N ALA A 70 -12.10 4.48 -3.79
CA ALA A 70 -12.05 4.72 -5.22
C ALA A 70 -10.68 4.35 -5.79
N LEU A 71 -10.67 3.75 -6.99
CA LEU A 71 -9.45 3.51 -7.73
C LEU A 71 -8.83 4.87 -8.11
N PRO A 72 -7.50 5.06 -7.94
CA PRO A 72 -6.86 6.30 -8.38
C PRO A 72 -7.09 6.56 -9.87
N LYS A 73 -7.27 7.82 -10.24
CA LYS A 73 -7.47 8.22 -11.65
C LYS A 73 -6.20 8.10 -12.46
N THR A 74 -5.05 8.17 -11.80
CA THR A 74 -3.73 8.14 -12.45
C THR A 74 -2.78 7.24 -11.67
N ASP A 75 -1.79 6.70 -12.40
CA ASP A 75 -0.65 6.05 -11.78
C ASP A 75 0.27 7.12 -11.18
N PRO A 76 0.66 7.04 -9.90
CA PRO A 76 1.49 8.07 -9.27
C PRO A 76 2.91 8.16 -9.85
N VAL A 77 3.36 7.14 -10.57
CA VAL A 77 4.70 7.11 -11.18
C VAL A 77 4.64 7.44 -12.67
N TYR A 78 3.67 6.87 -13.40
CA TYR A 78 3.60 6.97 -14.87
C TYR A 78 2.44 7.81 -15.41
N GLY A 79 1.59 8.36 -14.54
CA GLY A 79 0.50 9.22 -14.96
C GLY A 79 -0.74 8.48 -15.44
N ALA A 80 -1.55 9.16 -16.26
CA ALA A 80 -2.88 8.68 -16.65
C ALA A 80 -2.86 7.34 -17.42
N ASP A 81 -1.82 7.08 -18.18
CA ASP A 81 -1.67 5.87 -18.99
C ASP A 81 -0.77 4.81 -18.36
N GLY A 82 -0.45 4.98 -17.09
CA GLY A 82 0.42 4.05 -16.37
C GLY A 82 -0.24 2.70 -16.10
N PRO A 83 0.56 1.68 -15.74
CA PRO A 83 0.08 0.31 -15.59
C PRO A 83 -0.82 0.08 -14.37
N LEU A 84 -0.82 0.97 -13.37
CA LEU A 84 -1.58 0.79 -12.14
C LEU A 84 -3.06 0.49 -12.41
N ARG A 85 -3.71 1.32 -13.22
CA ARG A 85 -5.13 1.15 -13.50
C ARG A 85 -5.45 -0.13 -14.23
N LYS A 86 -4.56 -0.57 -15.11
CA LYS A 86 -4.72 -1.84 -15.83
C LYS A 86 -4.57 -3.03 -14.90
N LEU A 87 -3.62 -2.96 -13.95
CA LEU A 87 -3.36 -4.02 -13.01
C LEU A 87 -4.43 -4.14 -11.92
N TRP A 88 -4.96 -3.00 -11.45
CA TRP A 88 -5.90 -2.95 -10.32
C TRP A 88 -7.36 -2.96 -10.75
N LEU A 89 -7.64 -2.67 -12.00
CA LEU A 89 -9.00 -2.69 -12.53
C LEU A 89 -9.40 -4.15 -12.81
N LYS A 90 -10.42 -4.59 -12.12
CA LYS A 90 -10.93 -5.95 -12.27
C LYS A 90 -12.29 -5.94 -12.92
#